data_f5ea0fb2a67156a89881cda5dd606fdd
#
_entry.id   f5ea0fb2a67156a89881cda5dd606fdd
#
_cell.length_a   1.000
_cell.length_b   1.000
_cell.length_c   1.000
_cell.angle_alpha   90.00
_cell.angle_beta   90.00
_cell.angle_gamma   90.00
#
_symmetry.space_group_name_H-M   'P 1'
#
loop_
_entity.id
_entity.type
_entity.pdbx_description
1 polymer ?
#
loop_
_entity_poly.entity_id
_entity_poly.type
_entity_poly.pdbx_seq_one_letter_code
_entity_poly.pdbx_strand_id
1 'polypeptide(L)'
;MKERFQNAIVADLLMTKNENGKKQILLSKRKNTGYKDGEYELPGGHLEENEDLYEAMIREAKEELGISLKRENLKIVHIMHHYTGKRMNFILETEKSDLEPRIMEVDKCEELKWVEINNLPENTMEKVKIIIGYIEKGELYSKM
;
A
#
# COMPACT_ATOMS: atom_id res chain seq x y z
N MET A 1 -29.36 -14.97 -16.48
CA MET A 1 -28.12 -15.30 -15.74
C MET A 1 -27.94 -14.34 -14.58
N LYS A 2 -27.64 -14.85 -13.40
CA LYS A 2 -27.43 -14.01 -12.22
C LYS A 2 -26.09 -13.28 -12.32
N GLU A 3 -26.12 -11.98 -12.07
CA GLU A 3 -24.91 -11.18 -12.02
C GLU A 3 -24.09 -11.50 -10.77
N ARG A 4 -22.77 -11.58 -10.91
CA ARG A 4 -21.88 -11.87 -9.79
C ARG A 4 -21.47 -10.59 -9.07
N PHE A 5 -21.37 -10.67 -7.74
CA PHE A 5 -20.84 -9.59 -6.94
C PHE A 5 -19.36 -9.42 -7.30
N GLN A 6 -18.98 -8.20 -7.67
CA GLN A 6 -17.63 -7.92 -8.15
C GLN A 6 -16.95 -6.88 -7.30
N ASN A 7 -15.63 -7.06 -7.12
CA ASN A 7 -14.78 -6.12 -6.42
C ASN A 7 -13.54 -5.85 -7.26
N ALA A 8 -13.08 -4.62 -7.24
CA ALA A 8 -11.79 -4.27 -7.83
C ALA A 8 -10.67 -4.82 -6.96
N ILE A 9 -9.56 -5.19 -7.56
CA ILE A 9 -8.39 -5.66 -6.84
C ILE A 9 -7.36 -4.54 -6.80
N VAL A 10 -6.87 -4.26 -5.59
CA VAL A 10 -5.89 -3.21 -5.35
C VAL A 10 -4.65 -3.82 -4.73
N ALA A 11 -3.48 -3.44 -5.25
CA ALA A 11 -2.19 -3.85 -4.70
C ALA A 11 -1.60 -2.68 -3.92
N ASP A 12 -1.37 -2.86 -2.62
CA ASP A 12 -0.77 -1.84 -1.76
C ASP A 12 0.58 -2.32 -1.27
N LEU A 13 1.57 -1.44 -1.30
CA LEU A 13 2.94 -1.77 -0.91
C LEU A 13 3.22 -1.38 0.54
N LEU A 14 3.63 -2.36 1.33
CA LEU A 14 4.16 -2.12 2.67
C LEU A 14 5.68 -2.24 2.61
N MET A 15 6.33 -1.12 2.34
CA MET A 15 7.79 -1.07 2.29
C MET A 15 8.31 -0.82 3.70
N THR A 16 9.14 -1.72 4.22
CA THR A 16 9.59 -1.67 5.61
C THR A 16 11.11 -1.60 5.70
N LYS A 17 11.58 -1.04 6.80
CA LYS A 17 12.98 -1.07 7.18
C LYS A 17 13.09 -1.01 8.69
N ASN A 18 14.21 -1.46 9.23
CA ASN A 18 14.51 -1.32 10.65
C ASN A 18 15.54 -0.22 10.82
N GLU A 19 15.27 0.68 11.74
CA GLU A 19 16.20 1.77 12.07
C GLU A 19 16.24 1.91 13.58
N ASN A 20 17.41 1.76 14.16
CA ASN A 20 17.61 1.81 15.62
C ASN A 20 16.70 0.85 16.37
N GLY A 21 16.50 -0.35 15.83
CA GLY A 21 15.66 -1.38 16.43
C GLY A 21 14.16 -1.16 16.28
N LYS A 22 13.76 -0.14 15.52
CA LYS A 22 12.35 0.17 15.29
C LYS A 22 11.96 -0.08 13.85
N LYS A 23 10.82 -0.73 13.66
CA LYS A 23 10.28 -1.01 12.32
C LYS A 23 9.61 0.24 11.78
N GLN A 24 10.03 0.66 10.61
CA GLN A 24 9.45 1.80 9.91
C GLN A 24 8.79 1.36 8.61
N ILE A 25 7.77 2.10 8.22
CA ILE A 25 7.05 1.87 6.95
C ILE A 25 7.02 3.16 6.15
N LEU A 26 6.93 3.02 4.83
CA LEU A 26 6.86 4.17 3.93
C LEU A 26 5.41 4.53 3.66
N LEU A 27 5.06 5.80 3.89
CA LEU A 27 3.75 6.35 3.57
C LEU A 27 3.89 7.45 2.52
N SER A 28 2.85 7.61 1.72
CA SER A 28 2.76 8.58 0.65
C SER A 28 1.59 9.51 0.94
N LYS A 29 1.83 10.83 0.89
CA LYS A 29 0.79 11.83 1.15
C LYS A 29 0.13 12.27 -0.15
N ARG A 30 -1.19 12.12 -0.21
CA ARG A 30 -1.99 12.41 -1.40
C ARG A 30 -2.10 13.91 -1.66
N LYS A 31 -2.17 14.27 -2.94
CA LYS A 31 -2.26 15.65 -3.39
C LYS A 31 -2.97 15.69 -4.76
N ASN A 32 -3.89 16.63 -4.92
CA ASN A 32 -4.57 16.89 -6.19
C ASN A 32 -5.24 15.66 -6.85
N THR A 33 -5.72 14.72 -6.05
CA THR A 33 -6.40 13.53 -6.57
C THR A 33 -7.93 13.64 -6.48
N GLY A 34 -8.42 14.56 -5.66
CA GLY A 34 -9.86 14.70 -5.40
C GLY A 34 -10.39 13.71 -4.38
N TYR A 35 -9.50 12.88 -3.79
CA TYR A 35 -9.91 11.90 -2.79
C TYR A 35 -8.87 11.82 -1.68
N LYS A 36 -9.29 12.14 -0.44
CA LYS A 36 -8.43 12.04 0.75
C LYS A 36 -7.10 12.79 0.62
N ASP A 37 -7.09 13.90 -0.11
CA ASP A 37 -5.88 14.72 -0.28
C ASP A 37 -5.41 15.26 1.07
N GLY A 38 -4.10 15.23 1.30
CA GLY A 38 -3.51 15.61 2.58
C GLY A 38 -3.40 14.46 3.56
N GLU A 39 -3.93 13.27 3.23
CA GLU A 39 -3.81 12.10 4.08
C GLU A 39 -2.71 11.18 3.56
N TYR A 40 -2.10 10.43 4.49
CA TYR A 40 -1.09 9.43 4.16
C TYR A 40 -1.71 8.08 3.84
N GLU A 41 -1.17 7.41 2.84
CA GLU A 41 -1.59 6.08 2.43
C GLU A 41 -0.40 5.19 2.12
N LEU A 42 -0.67 3.91 1.88
CA LEU A 42 0.35 3.01 1.32
C LEU A 42 0.39 3.24 -0.19
N PRO A 43 1.59 3.27 -0.79
CA PRO A 43 1.69 3.35 -2.25
C PRO A 43 1.04 2.14 -2.91
N GLY A 44 0.44 2.32 -4.06
CA GLY A 44 -0.19 1.22 -4.78
C GLY A 44 -1.27 1.67 -5.74
N GLY A 45 -1.99 0.71 -6.27
CA GLY A 45 -3.06 0.99 -7.21
C GLY A 45 -3.78 -0.26 -7.70
N HIS A 46 -4.71 -0.05 -8.62
CA HIS A 46 -5.56 -1.11 -9.15
C HIS A 46 -4.83 -1.99 -10.16
N LEU A 47 -5.21 -3.28 -10.19
CA LEU A 47 -4.75 -4.17 -11.25
C LEU A 47 -5.27 -3.66 -12.60
N GLU A 48 -4.45 -3.80 -13.61
CA GLU A 48 -4.84 -3.60 -15.00
C GLU A 48 -5.10 -4.94 -15.65
N GLU A 49 -5.82 -4.93 -16.77
CA GLU A 49 -6.09 -6.14 -17.52
C GLU A 49 -4.77 -6.83 -17.91
N ASN A 50 -4.77 -8.16 -17.86
CA ASN A 50 -3.64 -9.01 -18.23
C ASN A 50 -2.43 -8.96 -17.26
N GLU A 51 -2.64 -8.50 -16.04
CA GLU A 51 -1.59 -8.59 -15.02
C GLU A 51 -2.12 -9.28 -13.77
N ASP A 52 -1.25 -10.00 -13.08
CA ASP A 52 -1.59 -10.56 -11.79
C ASP A 52 -1.24 -9.55 -10.68
N LEU A 53 -1.49 -9.94 -9.44
CA LEU A 53 -1.26 -9.08 -8.28
C LEU A 53 0.20 -8.62 -8.17
N TYR A 54 1.15 -9.53 -8.37
CA TYR A 54 2.58 -9.21 -8.25
C TYR A 54 3.04 -8.28 -9.38
N GLU A 55 2.57 -8.54 -10.59
CA GLU A 55 2.88 -7.68 -11.73
C GLU A 55 2.34 -6.26 -11.52
N ALA A 56 1.12 -6.15 -10.98
CA ALA A 56 0.55 -4.86 -10.65
C ALA A 56 1.38 -4.11 -9.61
N MET A 57 1.81 -4.82 -8.55
CA MET A 57 2.61 -4.19 -7.51
C MET A 57 3.96 -3.72 -8.03
N ILE A 58 4.60 -4.55 -8.85
CA ILE A 58 5.90 -4.19 -9.47
C ILE A 58 5.75 -2.95 -10.34
N ARG A 59 4.70 -2.89 -11.15
CA ARG A 59 4.40 -1.75 -12.02
C ARG A 59 4.13 -0.48 -11.21
N GLU A 60 3.23 -0.58 -10.23
CA GLU A 60 2.88 0.58 -9.40
C GLU A 60 4.07 1.13 -8.62
N ALA A 61 4.91 0.25 -8.08
CA ALA A 61 6.11 0.66 -7.35
C ALA A 61 7.07 1.43 -8.25
N LYS A 62 7.21 1.01 -9.50
CA LYS A 62 8.05 1.70 -10.45
C LYS A 62 7.46 3.05 -10.85
N GLU A 63 6.17 3.08 -11.14
CA GLU A 63 5.49 4.32 -11.54
C GLU A 63 5.45 5.37 -10.43
N GLU A 64 5.17 4.97 -9.21
CA GLU A 64 5.00 5.91 -8.10
C GLU A 64 6.29 6.22 -7.35
N LEU A 65 7.16 5.23 -7.18
CA LEU A 65 8.34 5.34 -6.32
C LEU A 65 9.68 5.23 -7.05
N GLY A 66 9.66 4.88 -8.33
CA GLY A 66 10.88 4.73 -9.11
C GLY A 66 11.76 3.57 -8.68
N ILE A 67 11.18 2.58 -8.00
CA ILE A 67 11.94 1.41 -7.53
C ILE A 67 11.63 0.19 -8.38
N SER A 68 12.62 -0.69 -8.53
CA SER A 68 12.48 -1.92 -9.29
C SER A 68 12.41 -3.11 -8.36
N LEU A 69 11.22 -3.70 -8.27
CA LEU A 69 10.96 -4.88 -7.45
C LEU A 69 10.87 -6.12 -8.34
N LYS A 70 11.18 -7.27 -7.75
CA LYS A 70 10.98 -8.58 -8.36
C LYS A 70 9.95 -9.32 -7.51
N ARG A 71 9.31 -10.33 -8.10
CA ARG A 71 8.31 -11.13 -7.38
C ARG A 71 8.86 -11.68 -6.05
N GLU A 72 10.10 -12.15 -6.03
CA GLU A 72 10.74 -12.70 -4.83
C GLU A 72 10.98 -11.68 -3.71
N ASN A 73 10.87 -10.38 -4.05
CA ASN A 73 11.00 -9.32 -3.04
C ASN A 73 9.69 -9.06 -2.30
N LEU A 74 8.59 -9.68 -2.73
CA LEU A 74 7.24 -9.36 -2.27
C LEU A 74 6.59 -10.54 -1.54
N LYS A 75 5.90 -10.23 -0.45
CA LYS A 75 5.15 -11.22 0.32
C LYS A 75 3.78 -10.64 0.66
N ILE A 76 2.71 -11.38 0.40
CA ILE A 76 1.37 -10.98 0.81
C ILE A 76 1.29 -11.13 2.33
N VAL A 77 1.00 -10.04 3.04
CA VAL A 77 0.93 -10.03 4.51
C VAL A 77 -0.46 -9.74 5.05
N HIS A 78 -1.35 -9.20 4.22
CA HIS A 78 -2.71 -8.91 4.65
C HIS A 78 -3.64 -8.74 3.47
N ILE A 79 -4.91 -9.05 3.69
CA ILE A 79 -5.97 -8.87 2.71
C ILE A 79 -7.12 -8.15 3.41
N MET A 80 -7.46 -6.95 2.96
CA MET A 80 -8.61 -6.23 3.49
C MET A 80 -9.74 -6.20 2.46
N HIS A 81 -10.90 -6.69 2.85
CA HIS A 81 -12.10 -6.52 2.06
C HIS A 81 -12.77 -5.18 2.43
N HIS A 82 -12.58 -4.18 1.59
CA HIS A 82 -13.27 -2.90 1.74
C HIS A 82 -14.65 -3.07 1.09
N TYR A 83 -15.60 -3.56 1.87
CA TYR A 83 -16.88 -4.02 1.35
C TYR A 83 -17.69 -2.92 0.65
N THR A 84 -17.88 -1.79 1.32
CA THR A 84 -18.66 -0.67 0.76
C THR A 84 -18.01 -0.04 -0.46
N GLY A 85 -16.69 -0.06 -0.53
CA GLY A 85 -15.94 0.46 -1.68
C GLY A 85 -15.79 -0.56 -2.80
N LYS A 86 -16.27 -1.79 -2.58
CA LYS A 86 -16.15 -2.90 -3.54
C LYS A 86 -14.71 -3.11 -3.98
N ARG A 87 -13.78 -3.18 -3.02
CA ARG A 87 -12.37 -3.38 -3.27
C ARG A 87 -11.81 -4.48 -2.38
N MET A 88 -10.91 -5.28 -2.96
CA MET A 88 -10.08 -6.21 -2.21
C MET A 88 -8.67 -5.64 -2.23
N ASN A 89 -8.21 -5.17 -1.07
CA ASN A 89 -6.86 -4.62 -0.94
C ASN A 89 -5.91 -5.71 -0.49
N PHE A 90 -4.92 -6.01 -1.32
CA PHE A 90 -3.86 -6.97 -1.00
C PHE A 90 -2.62 -6.18 -0.61
N ILE A 91 -2.10 -6.45 0.59
CA ILE A 91 -0.94 -5.75 1.11
C ILE A 91 0.29 -6.64 0.90
N LEU A 92 1.24 -6.15 0.09
CA LEU A 92 2.47 -6.87 -0.20
C LEU A 92 3.63 -6.15 0.46
N GLU A 93 4.39 -6.89 1.26
CA GLU A 93 5.52 -6.35 2.00
C GLU A 93 6.83 -6.57 1.26
N THR A 94 7.71 -5.56 1.28
CA THR A 94 9.11 -5.70 0.88
C THR A 94 10.01 -5.11 1.95
N GLU A 95 11.07 -5.84 2.28
CA GLU A 95 12.09 -5.41 3.24
C GLU A 95 13.42 -5.09 2.53
N LYS A 96 13.38 -4.98 1.20
CA LYS A 96 14.59 -4.78 0.40
C LYS A 96 15.22 -3.44 0.73
N SER A 97 16.38 -3.46 1.40
CA SER A 97 17.00 -2.28 2.00
C SER A 97 17.82 -1.41 1.04
N ASP A 98 18.15 -1.91 -0.14
CA ASP A 98 18.95 -1.18 -1.13
C ASP A 98 18.11 -0.33 -2.09
N LEU A 99 16.80 -0.25 -1.83
CA LEU A 99 15.90 0.56 -2.66
C LEU A 99 15.79 1.98 -2.11
N GLU A 100 15.79 2.94 -3.02
CA GLU A 100 15.64 4.34 -2.69
C GLU A 100 14.38 4.90 -3.34
N PRO A 101 13.23 4.86 -2.64
CA PRO A 101 12.00 5.39 -3.19
C PRO A 101 12.06 6.90 -3.33
N ARG A 102 11.47 7.42 -4.39
CA ARG A 102 11.38 8.85 -4.66
C ARG A 102 10.01 9.15 -5.26
N ILE A 103 9.61 10.41 -5.18
CA ILE A 103 8.34 10.85 -5.76
C ILE A 103 8.49 10.93 -7.27
N MET A 104 7.75 10.06 -7.99
CA MET A 104 7.75 10.04 -9.46
C MET A 104 6.57 10.85 -10.00
N GLU A 105 5.45 10.85 -9.28
CA GLU A 105 4.23 11.57 -9.69
C GLU A 105 4.09 12.82 -8.82
N VAL A 106 4.89 13.84 -9.12
CA VAL A 106 5.00 15.06 -8.29
C VAL A 106 3.70 15.87 -8.21
N ASP A 107 2.78 15.65 -9.14
CA ASP A 107 1.48 16.31 -9.15
C ASP A 107 0.44 15.59 -8.28
N LYS A 108 0.70 14.37 -7.87
CA LYS A 108 -0.24 13.53 -7.08
C LYS A 108 0.27 13.15 -5.70
N CYS A 109 1.57 13.26 -5.46
CA CYS A 109 2.19 12.91 -4.19
C CYS A 109 2.96 14.11 -3.67
N GLU A 110 2.59 14.56 -2.47
CA GLU A 110 3.23 15.72 -1.85
C GLU A 110 4.49 15.34 -1.10
N GLU A 111 4.50 14.15 -0.47
CA GLU A 111 5.56 13.74 0.44
C GLU A 111 5.62 12.23 0.54
N LEU A 112 6.84 11.69 0.63
CA LEU A 112 7.09 10.31 1.07
C LEU A 112 7.68 10.42 2.46
N LYS A 113 7.16 9.63 3.40
CA LYS A 113 7.58 9.69 4.79
C LYS A 113 7.78 8.31 5.38
N TRP A 114 8.94 8.08 5.98
CA TRP A 114 9.18 6.90 6.80
C TRP A 114 8.65 7.17 8.19
N VAL A 115 7.79 6.29 8.69
CA VAL A 115 7.19 6.44 10.02
C VAL A 115 7.32 5.13 10.78
N GLU A 116 7.38 5.22 12.11
CA GLU A 116 7.36 4.01 12.93
C GLU A 116 5.99 3.35 12.79
N ILE A 117 5.98 2.03 12.61
CA ILE A 117 4.75 1.28 12.34
C ILE A 117 3.72 1.40 13.47
N ASN A 118 4.18 1.60 14.70
CA ASN A 118 3.31 1.74 15.86
C ASN A 118 3.05 3.20 16.26
N ASN A 119 3.45 4.16 15.43
CA ASN A 119 3.24 5.58 15.70
C ASN A 119 2.90 6.32 14.42
N LEU A 120 1.77 5.97 13.81
CA LEU A 120 1.34 6.54 12.54
C LEU A 120 0.88 7.99 12.72
N PRO A 121 1.13 8.87 11.73
CA PRO A 121 0.62 10.23 11.76
C PRO A 121 -0.91 10.25 11.92
N GLU A 122 -1.43 11.28 12.59
CA GLU A 122 -2.87 11.40 12.82
C GLU A 122 -3.65 11.46 11.51
N ASN A 123 -3.08 12.08 10.47
CA ASN A 123 -3.70 12.18 9.15
C ASN A 123 -3.42 10.98 8.24
N THR A 124 -3.11 9.82 8.81
CA THR A 124 -3.06 8.58 8.05
C THR A 124 -4.48 8.12 7.76
N MET A 125 -4.72 7.62 6.53
CA MET A 125 -6.05 7.12 6.17
C MET A 125 -6.52 6.04 7.13
N GLU A 126 -7.80 6.08 7.47
CA GLU A 126 -8.40 5.14 8.44
C GLU A 126 -8.16 3.68 8.05
N LYS A 127 -8.35 3.35 6.78
CA LYS A 127 -8.12 1.97 6.34
C LYS A 127 -6.68 1.50 6.54
N VAL A 128 -5.71 2.41 6.41
CA VAL A 128 -4.30 2.08 6.63
C VAL A 128 -4.06 1.78 8.11
N LYS A 129 -4.63 2.59 9.00
CA LYS A 129 -4.54 2.36 10.45
C LYS A 129 -5.10 0.99 10.82
N ILE A 130 -6.25 0.64 10.23
CA ILE A 130 -6.91 -0.65 10.48
C ILE A 130 -6.02 -1.79 9.98
N ILE A 131 -5.53 -1.71 8.74
CA ILE A 131 -4.66 -2.71 8.14
C ILE A 131 -3.41 -2.94 9.00
N ILE A 132 -2.73 -1.87 9.38
CA ILE A 132 -1.51 -1.96 10.18
C ILE A 132 -1.80 -2.59 11.54
N GLY A 133 -2.92 -2.24 12.15
CA GLY A 133 -3.33 -2.84 13.42
C GLY A 133 -3.49 -4.35 13.34
N TYR A 134 -4.09 -4.85 12.26
CA TYR A 134 -4.24 -6.29 12.04
C TYR A 134 -2.92 -6.97 11.72
N ILE A 135 -2.07 -6.34 10.91
CA ILE A 135 -0.74 -6.86 10.58
C ILE A 135 0.08 -7.03 11.86
N GLU A 136 0.04 -6.05 12.76
CA GLU A 136 0.78 -6.12 14.03
C GLU A 136 0.27 -7.23 14.96
N LYS A 137 -0.97 -7.65 14.80
CA LYS A 137 -1.54 -8.79 15.52
C LYS A 137 -1.28 -10.12 14.83
N GLY A 138 -0.63 -10.11 13.66
CA GLY A 138 -0.39 -11.31 12.88
C GLY A 138 -1.63 -11.86 12.18
N GLU A 139 -2.67 -11.06 12.01
CA GLU A 139 -3.90 -11.47 11.35
C GLU A 139 -3.85 -11.19 9.85
N LEU A 140 -4.26 -12.16 9.04
CA LEU A 140 -4.15 -12.08 7.58
C LEU A 140 -5.30 -11.33 6.92
N TYR A 141 -6.46 -11.25 7.56
CA TYR A 141 -7.67 -10.74 6.90
C TYR A 141 -8.40 -9.73 7.77
N SER A 142 -8.97 -8.71 7.12
CA SER A 142 -9.89 -7.78 7.77
C SER A 142 -10.99 -7.38 6.80
N LYS A 143 -12.05 -6.83 7.36
CA LYS A 143 -13.17 -6.30 6.58
C LYS A 143 -13.49 -4.89 7.08
N MET A 144 -13.71 -3.98 6.17
CA MET A 144 -14.09 -2.61 6.51
C MET A 144 -15.38 -2.22 5.81
#